data_6392aa63fe456a48c315dd1ea3e26772
#
_entry.id   6392aa63fe456a48c315dd1ea3e26772
#
_cell.length_a   1.000
_cell.length_b   1.000
_cell.length_c   1.000
_cell.angle_alpha   90.00
_cell.angle_beta   90.00
_cell.angle_gamma   90.00
#
_symmetry.space_group_name_H-M   'P 1'
#
loop_
_entity.id
_entity.type
_entity.pdbx_description
1 polymer ?
#
loop_
_entity_poly.entity_id
_entity_poly.type
_entity_poly.pdbx_seq_one_letter_code
_entity_poly.pdbx_strand_id
1 'polypeptide(L)'
;MNLRSKLLAAALLLVLSAVPAFAETLDLSALGDVEEVQMLDIAALGDIEEAHTMESAPVWDYPIAYELLKTSDYIRLANKQSLLEEDYIPEDLTKDLKCRKISYDPIQMRQTAAEALYALFDAAEEDGLYLYAHSGYRSYRTQKTMYQNRLKKNNGKDDGVVAMPGSSDHQTGLGIDVINKAGIGKKFTEAFGKTKHGQWLAENCWDYGFIIRYQKDKEELTEIIYEPWHLRYVGVQVAQYMRDQNLCLEEFTEEWQAAVAEYESGL
;
A
#
# COMPACT_ATOMS: atom_id res chain seq x y z
N MET A 1 18.66 41.65 20.21
CA MET A 1 18.47 40.25 19.78
C MET A 1 18.59 39.32 20.97
N ASN A 2 17.59 38.50 21.29
CA ASN A 2 17.59 37.65 22.46
C ASN A 2 18.40 36.35 22.25
N LEU A 3 18.87 35.75 23.35
CA LEU A 3 19.71 34.54 23.35
C LEU A 3 19.20 33.42 22.45
N ARG A 4 17.89 33.30 22.30
CA ARG A 4 17.24 32.30 21.42
C ARG A 4 17.49 32.53 19.92
N SER A 5 17.60 33.80 19.49
CA SER A 5 17.91 34.10 18.06
C SER A 5 19.38 33.84 17.72
N LYS A 6 20.28 33.90 18.72
CA LYS A 6 21.70 33.57 18.51
C LYS A 6 21.94 32.06 18.43
N LEU A 7 21.19 31.27 19.19
CA LEU A 7 21.25 29.80 19.14
C LEU A 7 20.66 29.23 17.82
N LEU A 8 19.60 29.85 17.28
CA LEU A 8 19.05 29.44 15.97
C LEU A 8 20.02 29.73 14.81
N ALA A 9 20.77 30.86 14.88
CA ALA A 9 21.75 31.17 13.84
C ALA A 9 22.96 30.22 13.87
N ALA A 10 23.40 29.80 15.06
CA ALA A 10 24.51 28.84 15.21
C ALA A 10 24.11 27.41 14.76
N ALA A 11 22.88 27.00 15.03
CA ALA A 11 22.35 25.70 14.54
C ALA A 11 22.21 25.66 13.00
N LEU A 12 21.83 26.79 12.39
CA LEU A 12 21.69 26.88 10.92
C LEU A 12 23.06 26.83 10.21
N LEU A 13 24.11 27.37 10.80
CA LEU A 13 25.48 27.31 10.24
C LEU A 13 26.10 25.90 10.31
N LEU A 14 25.77 25.10 11.31
CA LEU A 14 26.27 23.74 11.46
C LEU A 14 25.62 22.77 10.43
N VAL A 15 24.37 23.00 10.05
CA VAL A 15 23.68 22.19 9.03
C VAL A 15 24.17 22.52 7.62
N LEU A 16 24.60 23.75 7.35
CA LEU A 16 25.12 24.17 6.03
C LEU A 16 26.53 23.66 5.72
N SER A 17 27.32 23.24 6.74
CA SER A 17 28.67 22.70 6.53
C SER A 17 28.70 21.24 6.11
N ALA A 18 27.61 20.52 6.16
CA ALA A 18 27.53 19.08 5.85
C ALA A 18 27.08 18.74 4.41
N VAL A 19 26.68 19.74 3.57
CA VAL A 19 26.20 19.47 2.20
C VAL A 19 26.85 20.45 1.21
N PRO A 20 27.94 20.08 0.53
CA PRO A 20 28.65 20.99 -0.39
C PRO A 20 27.90 21.34 -1.69
N ALA A 21 26.71 20.78 -1.96
CA ALA A 21 26.02 20.97 -3.24
C ALA A 21 24.97 22.10 -3.26
N PHE A 22 24.75 22.83 -2.14
CA PHE A 22 23.71 23.88 -2.05
C PHE A 22 24.24 25.31 -1.87
N ALA A 23 25.55 25.53 -2.02
CA ALA A 23 26.19 26.83 -1.73
C ALA A 23 26.05 27.87 -2.85
N GLU A 24 25.49 27.55 -4.00
CA GLU A 24 25.55 28.47 -5.18
C GLU A 24 24.32 29.36 -5.38
N THR A 25 23.29 29.36 -4.53
CA THR A 25 22.06 30.12 -4.78
C THR A 25 21.49 30.95 -3.64
N LEU A 26 22.26 31.19 -2.55
CA LEU A 26 21.80 32.05 -1.48
C LEU A 26 22.53 33.42 -1.53
N ASP A 27 21.82 34.45 -1.99
CA ASP A 27 22.27 35.84 -1.90
C ASP A 27 22.18 36.32 -0.44
N LEU A 28 23.36 36.43 0.22
CA LEU A 28 23.48 36.83 1.60
C LEU A 28 23.64 38.36 1.75
N SER A 29 23.47 39.15 0.69
CA SER A 29 23.66 40.62 0.71
C SER A 29 22.61 41.38 1.54
N ALA A 30 21.56 40.70 2.02
CA ALA A 30 20.50 41.29 2.85
C ALA A 30 20.77 41.21 4.36
N LEU A 31 21.87 40.59 4.80
CA LEU A 31 22.30 40.56 6.21
C LEU A 31 23.31 41.66 6.41
N GLY A 32 22.83 42.83 6.87
CA GLY A 32 23.69 43.97 7.22
C GLY A 32 24.83 43.61 8.19
N ASP A 33 25.88 44.45 8.19
CA ASP A 33 27.14 44.32 8.91
C ASP A 33 27.05 43.56 10.24
N VAL A 34 27.58 42.35 10.24
CA VAL A 34 27.77 41.58 11.47
C VAL A 34 29.14 41.95 12.03
N GLU A 35 29.16 42.85 13.00
CA GLU A 35 30.37 43.12 13.79
C GLU A 35 30.95 41.83 14.36
N GLU A 36 32.25 41.74 14.26
CA GLU A 36 33.20 40.72 14.68
C GLU A 36 32.69 39.80 15.79
N VAL A 37 32.39 38.54 15.44
CA VAL A 37 32.14 37.50 16.45
C VAL A 37 33.50 37.13 17.07
N GLN A 38 33.74 37.55 18.32
CA GLN A 38 34.88 37.05 19.10
C GLN A 38 34.84 35.52 19.08
N MET A 39 35.91 34.93 18.54
CA MET A 39 36.10 33.47 18.63
C MET A 39 36.13 33.09 20.12
N LEU A 40 35.16 32.35 20.56
CA LEU A 40 35.16 31.67 21.84
C LEU A 40 36.36 30.72 21.87
N ASP A 41 37.28 30.93 22.79
CA ASP A 41 38.42 30.06 23.02
C ASP A 41 37.92 28.70 23.51
N ILE A 42 37.90 27.74 22.60
CA ILE A 42 37.44 26.37 22.86
C ILE A 42 38.39 25.67 23.84
N ALA A 43 39.62 26.19 24.03
CA ALA A 43 40.60 25.65 24.98
C ALA A 43 40.26 25.91 26.46
N ALA A 44 39.29 26.79 26.76
CA ALA A 44 38.86 27.08 28.14
C ALA A 44 37.71 26.18 28.65
N LEU A 45 37.19 25.30 27.80
CA LEU A 45 36.25 24.23 28.20
C LEU A 45 37.10 23.03 28.61
N GLY A 46 37.42 22.95 29.90
CA GLY A 46 38.16 21.83 30.49
C GLY A 46 37.55 20.47 30.10
N ASP A 47 38.37 19.47 30.16
CA ASP A 47 38.18 18.07 29.83
C ASP A 47 36.72 17.62 29.90
N ILE A 48 36.03 17.60 28.75
CA ILE A 48 34.80 16.85 28.57
C ILE A 48 35.23 15.44 28.17
N GLU A 49 35.82 14.73 29.15
CA GLU A 49 35.83 13.28 29.12
C GLU A 49 34.43 12.81 29.51
N GLU A 50 33.62 12.68 28.51
CA GLU A 50 32.54 11.69 28.27
C GLU A 50 31.78 12.17 27.02
N ALA A 51 32.45 12.00 25.87
CA ALA A 51 31.63 11.84 24.67
C ALA A 51 30.80 10.59 24.92
N HIS A 52 29.60 10.74 25.50
CA HIS A 52 28.53 9.80 25.24
C HIS A 52 28.48 9.69 23.72
N THR A 53 28.92 8.56 23.19
CA THR A 53 28.58 8.15 21.84
C THR A 53 27.06 8.18 21.82
N MET A 54 26.49 9.27 21.33
CA MET A 54 25.08 9.29 21.01
C MET A 54 24.94 8.20 19.96
N GLU A 55 24.45 7.05 20.40
CA GLU A 55 24.03 5.98 19.51
C GLU A 55 23.12 6.66 18.49
N SER A 56 23.54 6.67 17.23
CA SER A 56 22.80 7.36 16.19
C SER A 56 21.40 6.76 16.20
N ALA A 57 20.36 7.60 16.29
CA ALA A 57 18.98 7.14 16.20
C ALA A 57 18.85 6.21 14.98
N PRO A 58 18.09 5.12 15.08
CA PRO A 58 17.92 4.19 13.99
C PRO A 58 17.43 4.92 12.75
N VAL A 59 17.99 4.59 11.60
CA VAL A 59 17.64 5.19 10.31
C VAL A 59 16.61 4.31 9.65
N TRP A 60 15.44 4.89 9.34
CA TRP A 60 14.47 4.20 8.50
C TRP A 60 14.92 4.27 7.03
N ASP A 61 15.33 3.16 6.45
CA ASP A 61 15.85 3.04 5.09
C ASP A 61 14.92 2.27 4.13
N TYR A 62 13.77 1.77 4.63
CA TYR A 62 12.79 1.09 3.79
C TYR A 62 12.13 2.06 2.80
N PRO A 63 11.88 1.66 1.53
CA PRO A 63 11.42 2.57 0.46
C PRO A 63 10.03 3.18 0.69
N ILE A 64 9.22 2.59 1.57
CA ILE A 64 7.89 3.07 1.91
C ILE A 64 7.92 3.69 3.30
N ALA A 65 7.28 4.85 3.47
CA ALA A 65 7.31 5.59 4.73
C ALA A 65 6.81 4.75 5.91
N TYR A 66 7.54 4.81 7.03
CA TYR A 66 7.25 4.07 8.26
C TYR A 66 5.80 4.26 8.73
N GLU A 67 5.32 5.51 8.78
CA GLU A 67 3.95 5.82 9.22
C GLU A 67 2.89 5.19 8.32
N LEU A 68 3.14 5.09 7.02
CA LEU A 68 2.23 4.39 6.10
C LEU A 68 2.13 2.91 6.46
N LEU A 69 3.25 2.26 6.73
CA LEU A 69 3.29 0.83 7.05
C LEU A 69 2.72 0.51 8.43
N LYS A 70 2.89 1.43 9.39
CA LYS A 70 2.37 1.25 10.76
C LYS A 70 0.87 1.50 10.88
N THR A 71 0.34 2.45 10.13
CA THR A 71 -1.03 2.96 10.34
C THR A 71 -2.00 2.64 9.21
N SER A 72 -1.50 2.29 8.02
CA SER A 72 -2.37 2.03 6.88
C SER A 72 -3.13 0.71 6.99
N ASP A 73 -4.44 0.81 7.04
CA ASP A 73 -5.34 -0.34 7.00
C ASP A 73 -5.51 -0.94 5.58
N TYR A 74 -4.97 -0.25 4.56
CA TYR A 74 -5.05 -0.73 3.16
C TYR A 74 -4.12 -1.92 2.88
N ILE A 75 -3.07 -2.10 3.68
CA ILE A 75 -2.13 -3.22 3.56
C ILE A 75 -2.48 -4.41 4.46
N ARG A 76 -3.65 -4.38 5.12
CA ARG A 76 -4.13 -5.49 5.95
C ARG A 76 -4.20 -6.78 5.16
N LEU A 77 -3.43 -7.78 5.56
CA LEU A 77 -3.47 -9.12 4.98
C LEU A 77 -4.72 -9.87 5.46
N ALA A 78 -5.42 -10.48 4.52
CA ALA A 78 -6.49 -11.44 4.77
C ALA A 78 -6.17 -12.73 4.01
N ASN A 79 -5.78 -13.77 4.73
CA ASN A 79 -5.47 -15.10 4.22
C ASN A 79 -5.73 -16.16 5.30
N LYS A 80 -5.37 -17.42 5.06
CA LYS A 80 -5.61 -18.51 6.03
C LYS A 80 -4.85 -18.37 7.35
N GLN A 81 -3.73 -17.64 7.34
CA GLN A 81 -2.90 -17.38 8.53
C GLN A 81 -3.32 -16.09 9.26
N SER A 82 -3.99 -15.16 8.55
CA SER A 82 -4.42 -13.84 9.05
C SER A 82 -5.91 -13.66 8.78
N LEU A 83 -6.73 -14.26 9.64
CA LEU A 83 -8.19 -14.23 9.48
C LEU A 83 -8.78 -12.92 10.01
N LEU A 84 -9.73 -12.37 9.27
CA LEU A 84 -10.60 -11.30 9.73
C LEU A 84 -11.68 -11.87 10.66
N GLU A 85 -12.04 -11.09 11.69
CA GLU A 85 -13.13 -11.44 12.59
C GLU A 85 -14.47 -11.55 11.87
N GLU A 86 -15.40 -12.36 12.42
CA GLU A 86 -16.72 -12.60 11.81
C GLU A 86 -17.55 -11.31 11.66
N ASP A 87 -17.41 -10.38 12.59
CA ASP A 87 -18.11 -9.10 12.66
C ASP A 87 -17.32 -7.93 12.03
N TYR A 88 -16.11 -8.19 11.49
CA TYR A 88 -15.34 -7.13 10.83
C TYR A 88 -16.08 -6.61 9.60
N ILE A 89 -16.41 -5.33 9.64
CA ILE A 89 -17.01 -4.55 8.55
C ILE A 89 -16.28 -3.22 8.46
N PRO A 90 -15.72 -2.84 7.30
CA PRO A 90 -15.11 -1.52 7.12
C PRO A 90 -16.13 -0.40 7.35
N GLU A 91 -15.73 0.66 8.08
CA GLU A 91 -16.62 1.79 8.42
C GLU A 91 -16.92 2.71 7.23
N ASP A 92 -16.00 2.77 6.26
CA ASP A 92 -16.00 3.68 5.10
C ASP A 92 -16.48 3.01 3.80
N LEU A 93 -17.34 1.99 3.88
CA LEU A 93 -17.94 1.38 2.70
C LEU A 93 -18.83 2.37 1.95
N THR A 94 -18.66 2.45 0.64
CA THR A 94 -19.60 3.16 -0.24
C THR A 94 -20.99 2.55 -0.17
N LYS A 95 -22.03 3.33 -0.48
CA LYS A 95 -23.39 2.77 -0.62
C LYS A 95 -23.51 1.92 -1.88
N ASP A 96 -22.90 2.36 -2.96
CA ASP A 96 -22.84 1.67 -4.26
C ASP A 96 -21.73 2.30 -5.11
N LEU A 97 -21.10 1.51 -6.00
CA LEU A 97 -20.11 2.02 -6.94
C LEU A 97 -20.77 2.85 -8.05
N LYS A 98 -20.13 3.96 -8.40
CA LYS A 98 -20.58 4.92 -9.44
C LYS A 98 -19.94 4.65 -10.82
N CYS A 99 -19.43 3.43 -11.05
CA CYS A 99 -18.82 3.03 -12.31
C CYS A 99 -19.67 1.99 -13.04
N ARG A 100 -19.22 1.54 -14.22
CA ARG A 100 -19.85 0.42 -14.93
C ARG A 100 -19.81 -0.82 -14.08
N LYS A 101 -20.94 -1.44 -13.90
CA LYS A 101 -21.09 -2.70 -13.14
C LYS A 101 -22.10 -3.62 -13.82
N ILE A 102 -22.03 -4.91 -13.50
CA ILE A 102 -22.89 -5.91 -14.13
C ILE A 102 -24.20 -6.15 -13.37
N SER A 103 -24.27 -5.75 -12.11
CA SER A 103 -25.41 -5.97 -11.22
C SER A 103 -26.23 -4.70 -11.04
N TYR A 104 -27.55 -4.87 -10.91
CA TYR A 104 -28.45 -3.82 -10.40
C TYR A 104 -28.34 -3.66 -8.87
N ASP A 105 -27.90 -4.74 -8.18
CA ASP A 105 -27.65 -4.67 -6.75
C ASP A 105 -26.41 -3.82 -6.45
N PRO A 106 -26.40 -3.14 -5.29
CA PRO A 106 -25.24 -2.35 -4.88
C PRO A 106 -23.96 -3.19 -4.80
N ILE A 107 -22.88 -2.66 -5.37
CA ILE A 107 -21.52 -3.15 -5.18
C ILE A 107 -20.79 -2.12 -4.33
N GLN A 108 -20.21 -2.56 -3.22
CA GLN A 108 -19.56 -1.70 -2.25
C GLN A 108 -18.07 -1.95 -2.20
N MET A 109 -17.31 -0.88 -1.98
CA MET A 109 -15.89 -0.89 -1.65
C MET A 109 -15.63 0.19 -0.58
N ARG A 110 -14.47 0.17 0.06
CA ARG A 110 -14.01 1.30 0.86
C ARG A 110 -13.87 2.54 -0.03
N GLN A 111 -14.18 3.71 0.52
CA GLN A 111 -14.31 4.95 -0.25
C GLN A 111 -13.07 5.26 -1.10
N THR A 112 -11.87 5.22 -0.49
CA THR A 112 -10.61 5.51 -1.20
C THR A 112 -10.33 4.50 -2.32
N ALA A 113 -10.59 3.21 -2.09
CA ALA A 113 -10.43 2.17 -3.09
C ALA A 113 -11.43 2.33 -4.26
N ALA A 114 -12.66 2.80 -3.96
CA ALA A 114 -13.66 3.08 -4.99
C ALA A 114 -13.25 4.26 -5.88
N GLU A 115 -12.71 5.34 -5.30
CA GLU A 115 -12.20 6.51 -6.04
C GLU A 115 -11.03 6.11 -6.95
N ALA A 116 -10.10 5.30 -6.47
CA ALA A 116 -9.01 4.75 -7.26
C ALA A 116 -9.52 3.84 -8.40
N LEU A 117 -10.58 3.05 -8.14
CA LEU A 117 -11.21 2.21 -9.17
C LEU A 117 -11.85 3.04 -10.29
N TYR A 118 -12.44 4.19 -9.94
CA TYR A 118 -13.01 5.09 -10.96
C TYR A 118 -11.92 5.63 -11.88
N ALA A 119 -10.81 6.09 -11.33
CA ALA A 119 -9.66 6.56 -12.10
C ALA A 119 -9.08 5.44 -13.00
N LEU A 120 -8.95 4.21 -12.48
CA LEU A 120 -8.52 3.05 -13.26
C LEU A 120 -9.47 2.77 -14.43
N PHE A 121 -10.79 2.85 -14.21
CA PHE A 121 -11.79 2.58 -15.25
C PHE A 121 -11.82 3.68 -16.31
N ASP A 122 -11.65 4.94 -15.90
CA ASP A 122 -11.57 6.08 -16.82
C ASP A 122 -10.34 5.94 -17.73
N ALA A 123 -9.18 5.61 -17.19
CA ALA A 123 -7.97 5.38 -17.97
C ALA A 123 -8.10 4.19 -18.93
N ALA A 124 -8.71 3.09 -18.51
CA ALA A 124 -8.98 1.96 -19.40
C ALA A 124 -9.94 2.37 -20.55
N GLU A 125 -10.93 3.22 -20.27
CA GLU A 125 -11.84 3.74 -21.31
C GLU A 125 -11.15 4.66 -22.31
N GLU A 126 -10.19 5.49 -21.88
CA GLU A 126 -9.36 6.32 -22.76
C GLU A 126 -8.58 5.44 -23.76
N ASP A 127 -8.17 4.24 -23.34
CA ASP A 127 -7.55 3.24 -24.21
C ASP A 127 -8.57 2.36 -24.99
N GLY A 128 -9.86 2.70 -24.91
CA GLY A 128 -10.95 1.99 -25.60
C GLY A 128 -11.32 0.64 -24.95
N LEU A 129 -10.92 0.41 -23.70
CA LEU A 129 -11.16 -0.81 -22.96
C LEU A 129 -12.23 -0.57 -21.88
N TYR A 130 -13.39 -1.19 -22.04
CA TYR A 130 -14.51 -1.02 -21.11
C TYR A 130 -14.50 -2.12 -20.04
N LEU A 131 -14.19 -1.74 -18.80
CA LEU A 131 -14.21 -2.59 -17.61
C LEU A 131 -15.57 -2.49 -16.90
N TYR A 132 -15.93 -3.56 -16.19
CA TYR A 132 -17.17 -3.67 -15.43
C TYR A 132 -16.87 -4.25 -14.04
N ALA A 133 -17.30 -3.57 -12.99
CA ALA A 133 -17.28 -4.11 -11.63
C ALA A 133 -18.27 -5.28 -11.51
N HIS A 134 -17.83 -6.36 -10.87
CA HIS A 134 -18.64 -7.58 -10.72
C HIS A 134 -18.96 -7.88 -9.26
N SER A 135 -17.98 -7.89 -8.36
CA SER A 135 -18.14 -8.23 -6.95
C SER A 135 -17.17 -7.40 -6.11
N GLY A 136 -17.69 -6.67 -5.16
CA GLY A 136 -16.91 -5.86 -4.20
C GLY A 136 -16.98 -6.46 -2.80
N TYR A 137 -17.27 -5.64 -1.77
CA TYR A 137 -17.39 -6.08 -0.39
C TYR A 137 -18.31 -7.29 -0.25
N ARG A 138 -17.87 -8.25 0.54
CA ARG A 138 -18.60 -9.47 0.85
C ARG A 138 -18.46 -9.81 2.33
N SER A 139 -19.58 -9.88 3.06
CA SER A 139 -19.54 -10.19 4.48
C SER A 139 -19.01 -11.61 4.75
N TYR A 140 -18.45 -11.81 5.94
CA TYR A 140 -18.03 -13.13 6.45
C TYR A 140 -19.13 -14.20 6.24
N ARG A 141 -20.39 -13.86 6.58
CA ARG A 141 -21.52 -14.79 6.45
C ARG A 141 -21.75 -15.23 5.01
N THR A 142 -21.67 -14.30 4.06
CA THR A 142 -21.81 -14.61 2.62
C THR A 142 -20.64 -15.48 2.17
N GLN A 143 -19.41 -15.14 2.57
CA GLN A 143 -18.23 -15.92 2.26
C GLN A 143 -18.31 -17.34 2.80
N LYS A 144 -18.77 -17.51 4.05
CA LYS A 144 -18.99 -18.83 4.67
C LYS A 144 -19.94 -19.70 3.86
N THR A 145 -21.04 -19.11 3.38
CA THR A 145 -22.01 -19.83 2.54
C THR A 145 -21.40 -20.26 1.21
N MET A 146 -20.64 -19.37 0.56
CA MET A 146 -19.97 -19.67 -0.71
C MET A 146 -18.93 -20.78 -0.54
N TYR A 147 -18.08 -20.69 0.47
CA TYR A 147 -17.06 -21.68 0.78
C TYR A 147 -17.67 -23.06 1.08
N GLN A 148 -18.68 -23.12 1.93
CA GLN A 148 -19.39 -24.38 2.22
C GLN A 148 -20.02 -25.00 0.96
N ASN A 149 -20.59 -24.19 0.08
CA ASN A 149 -21.13 -24.66 -1.19
C ASN A 149 -20.03 -25.18 -2.13
N ARG A 150 -18.85 -24.55 -2.11
CA ARG A 150 -17.67 -25.02 -2.87
C ARG A 150 -17.18 -26.36 -2.34
N LEU A 151 -17.01 -26.51 -1.03
CA LEU A 151 -16.61 -27.76 -0.40
C LEU A 151 -17.59 -28.90 -0.76
N LYS A 152 -18.91 -28.67 -0.69
CA LYS A 152 -19.92 -29.66 -1.08
C LYS A 152 -19.75 -30.10 -2.53
N LYS A 153 -19.47 -29.17 -3.46
CA LYS A 153 -19.26 -29.47 -4.89
C LYS A 153 -17.94 -30.20 -5.15
N ASN A 154 -16.96 -30.03 -4.28
CA ASN A 154 -15.62 -30.59 -4.41
C ASN A 154 -15.32 -31.73 -3.42
N ASN A 155 -16.34 -32.49 -3.03
CA ASN A 155 -16.22 -33.64 -2.14
C ASN A 155 -15.53 -33.35 -0.80
N GLY A 156 -15.76 -32.16 -0.24
CA GLY A 156 -15.20 -31.69 1.02
C GLY A 156 -13.77 -31.16 0.95
N LYS A 157 -13.18 -31.07 -0.24
CA LYS A 157 -11.80 -30.60 -0.41
C LYS A 157 -11.78 -29.10 -0.74
N ASP A 158 -10.91 -28.36 -0.05
CA ASP A 158 -10.50 -27.02 -0.44
C ASP A 158 -9.59 -27.11 -1.67
N ASP A 159 -9.92 -26.36 -2.72
CA ASP A 159 -9.20 -26.36 -3.99
C ASP A 159 -8.70 -24.95 -4.40
N GLY A 160 -8.67 -24.01 -3.44
CA GLY A 160 -8.17 -22.67 -3.67
C GLY A 160 -9.03 -21.78 -4.57
N VAL A 161 -10.26 -22.23 -4.94
CA VAL A 161 -11.15 -21.45 -5.82
C VAL A 161 -12.01 -20.46 -5.06
N VAL A 162 -12.33 -20.76 -3.81
CA VAL A 162 -13.12 -19.89 -2.93
C VAL A 162 -12.41 -19.78 -1.61
N ALA A 163 -11.98 -18.59 -1.25
CA ALA A 163 -11.33 -18.33 0.03
C ALA A 163 -12.22 -18.74 1.21
N MET A 164 -11.62 -19.26 2.27
CA MET A 164 -12.36 -19.58 3.51
C MET A 164 -12.88 -18.32 4.21
N PRO A 165 -13.90 -18.44 5.06
CA PRO A 165 -14.43 -17.28 5.80
C PRO A 165 -13.34 -16.60 6.64
N GLY A 166 -13.26 -15.27 6.56
CA GLY A 166 -12.22 -14.48 7.22
C GLY A 166 -10.94 -14.31 6.41
N SER A 167 -10.68 -15.16 5.39
CA SER A 167 -9.46 -15.08 4.58
C SER A 167 -9.65 -14.39 3.23
N SER A 168 -10.83 -13.82 2.97
CA SER A 168 -11.16 -13.21 1.69
C SER A 168 -10.92 -11.71 1.69
N ASP A 169 -10.19 -11.19 0.70
CA ASP A 169 -10.01 -9.76 0.48
C ASP A 169 -11.33 -9.00 0.27
N HIS A 170 -12.36 -9.64 -0.23
CA HIS A 170 -13.68 -9.03 -0.34
C HIS A 170 -14.24 -8.56 1.01
N GLN A 171 -13.89 -9.22 2.12
CA GLN A 171 -14.34 -8.78 3.44
C GLN A 171 -13.62 -7.51 3.90
N THR A 172 -12.42 -7.21 3.40
CA THR A 172 -11.72 -5.96 3.69
C THR A 172 -12.37 -4.73 3.04
N GLY A 173 -13.25 -4.92 2.06
CA GLY A 173 -13.77 -3.85 1.21
C GLY A 173 -12.73 -3.25 0.25
N LEU A 174 -11.54 -3.85 0.15
CA LEU A 174 -10.44 -3.42 -0.72
C LEU A 174 -10.30 -4.32 -1.97
N GLY A 175 -10.96 -5.47 -1.97
CA GLY A 175 -10.99 -6.42 -3.10
C GLY A 175 -12.15 -6.15 -4.05
N ILE A 176 -11.91 -6.28 -5.36
CA ILE A 176 -12.90 -6.11 -6.42
C ILE A 176 -12.65 -7.07 -7.58
N ASP A 177 -13.69 -7.78 -8.02
CA ASP A 177 -13.64 -8.51 -9.27
C ASP A 177 -14.05 -7.61 -10.43
N VAL A 178 -13.28 -7.63 -11.50
CA VAL A 178 -13.52 -6.85 -12.71
C VAL A 178 -13.54 -7.75 -13.95
N ILE A 179 -14.41 -7.44 -14.89
CA ILE A 179 -14.53 -8.18 -16.15
C ILE A 179 -14.72 -7.24 -17.34
N ASN A 180 -14.62 -7.78 -18.53
CA ASN A 180 -15.05 -7.10 -19.76
C ASN A 180 -16.48 -7.51 -20.14
N LYS A 181 -17.05 -6.82 -21.13
CA LYS A 181 -18.40 -7.12 -21.65
C LYS A 181 -18.59 -8.59 -22.06
N ALA A 182 -17.55 -9.21 -22.62
CA ALA A 182 -17.59 -10.60 -23.08
C ALA A 182 -17.63 -11.62 -21.92
N GLY A 183 -17.22 -11.23 -20.71
CA GLY A 183 -17.27 -12.04 -19.49
C GLY A 183 -18.61 -12.02 -18.77
N ILE A 184 -19.52 -11.07 -19.11
CA ILE A 184 -20.80 -10.94 -18.42
C ILE A 184 -21.63 -12.23 -18.57
N GLY A 185 -22.10 -12.75 -17.43
CA GLY A 185 -22.86 -14.00 -17.35
C GLY A 185 -22.03 -15.28 -17.54
N LYS A 186 -20.71 -15.19 -17.62
CA LYS A 186 -19.81 -16.34 -17.71
C LYS A 186 -19.09 -16.58 -16.37
N LYS A 187 -18.52 -17.79 -16.23
CA LYS A 187 -17.62 -18.10 -15.11
C LYS A 187 -16.31 -17.34 -15.28
N PHE A 188 -15.74 -16.91 -14.19
CA PHE A 188 -14.35 -16.43 -14.15
C PHE A 188 -13.39 -17.56 -14.53
N THR A 189 -12.43 -17.24 -15.37
CA THR A 189 -11.38 -18.18 -15.79
C THR A 189 -10.09 -17.42 -16.09
N GLU A 190 -8.96 -18.09 -16.01
CA GLU A 190 -7.64 -17.55 -16.38
C GLU A 190 -7.61 -16.94 -17.80
N ALA A 191 -8.54 -17.35 -18.68
CA ALA A 191 -8.63 -16.82 -20.03
C ALA A 191 -8.85 -15.29 -20.06
N PHE A 192 -9.42 -14.70 -19.00
CA PHE A 192 -9.54 -13.25 -18.88
C PHE A 192 -8.16 -12.57 -18.94
N GLY A 193 -7.14 -13.11 -18.27
CA GLY A 193 -5.78 -12.57 -18.30
C GLY A 193 -5.12 -12.55 -19.69
N LYS A 194 -5.64 -13.35 -20.64
CA LYS A 194 -5.18 -13.36 -22.04
C LYS A 194 -5.93 -12.38 -22.93
N THR A 195 -6.99 -11.75 -22.43
CA THR A 195 -7.72 -10.71 -23.16
C THR A 195 -6.96 -9.39 -23.11
N LYS A 196 -7.24 -8.47 -24.05
CA LYS A 196 -6.67 -7.12 -24.02
C LYS A 196 -6.96 -6.39 -22.69
N HIS A 197 -8.14 -6.61 -22.09
CA HIS A 197 -8.52 -6.01 -20.81
C HIS A 197 -7.70 -6.57 -19.65
N GLY A 198 -7.51 -7.91 -19.60
CA GLY A 198 -6.72 -8.54 -18.55
C GLY A 198 -5.24 -8.19 -18.64
N GLN A 199 -4.69 -8.11 -19.86
CA GLN A 199 -3.31 -7.67 -20.09
C GLN A 199 -3.12 -6.21 -19.67
N TRP A 200 -4.04 -5.32 -20.09
CA TRP A 200 -4.01 -3.92 -19.70
C TRP A 200 -4.09 -3.74 -18.17
N LEU A 201 -4.96 -4.48 -17.49
CA LEU A 201 -5.04 -4.47 -16.03
C LEU A 201 -3.72 -4.90 -15.39
N ALA A 202 -3.10 -5.97 -15.86
CA ALA A 202 -1.82 -6.46 -15.33
C ALA A 202 -0.67 -5.45 -15.52
N GLU A 203 -0.74 -4.62 -16.59
CA GLU A 203 0.26 -3.61 -16.90
C GLU A 203 0.03 -2.29 -16.14
N ASN A 204 -1.22 -1.92 -15.85
CA ASN A 204 -1.57 -0.56 -15.41
C ASN A 204 -2.18 -0.45 -14.01
N CYS A 205 -2.73 -1.52 -13.42
CA CYS A 205 -3.46 -1.42 -12.15
C CYS A 205 -2.61 -0.87 -10.99
N TRP A 206 -1.31 -1.07 -11.03
CA TRP A 206 -0.33 -0.64 -10.03
C TRP A 206 -0.27 0.89 -9.88
N ASP A 207 -0.42 1.62 -10.98
CA ASP A 207 -0.38 3.09 -11.00
C ASP A 207 -1.64 3.71 -10.36
N TYR A 208 -2.68 2.90 -10.15
CA TYR A 208 -3.91 3.25 -9.45
C TYR A 208 -4.00 2.63 -8.05
N GLY A 209 -2.90 2.07 -7.55
CA GLY A 209 -2.83 1.48 -6.21
C GLY A 209 -3.46 0.10 -6.08
N PHE A 210 -3.73 -0.58 -7.19
CA PHE A 210 -4.22 -1.96 -7.21
C PHE A 210 -3.13 -2.94 -7.57
N ILE A 211 -3.26 -4.15 -7.05
CA ILE A 211 -2.48 -5.33 -7.44
C ILE A 211 -3.41 -6.40 -8.02
N ILE A 212 -2.90 -7.24 -8.91
CA ILE A 212 -3.52 -8.56 -9.17
C ILE A 212 -3.22 -9.40 -7.93
N ARG A 213 -4.23 -9.63 -7.09
CA ARG A 213 -4.04 -10.21 -5.76
C ARG A 213 -3.49 -11.63 -5.79
N TYR A 214 -4.00 -12.45 -6.70
CA TYR A 214 -3.66 -13.86 -6.83
C TYR A 214 -2.93 -14.08 -8.14
N GLN A 215 -1.60 -13.92 -8.11
CA GLN A 215 -0.71 -14.04 -9.26
C GLN A 215 -0.45 -15.51 -9.58
N LYS A 216 -0.17 -15.81 -10.86
CA LYS A 216 -0.02 -17.18 -11.33
C LYS A 216 1.18 -17.93 -10.73
N ASP A 217 2.26 -17.22 -10.48
CA ASP A 217 3.50 -17.77 -9.91
C ASP A 217 3.52 -17.75 -8.38
N LYS A 218 2.42 -17.32 -7.74
CA LYS A 218 2.28 -17.18 -6.28
C LYS A 218 1.16 -18.03 -5.68
N GLU A 219 0.57 -18.96 -6.45
CA GLU A 219 -0.56 -19.79 -6.00
C GLU A 219 -0.24 -20.62 -4.75
N GLU A 220 1.01 -21.10 -4.60
CA GLU A 220 1.46 -21.85 -3.41
C GLU A 220 1.51 -20.96 -2.16
N LEU A 221 1.88 -19.69 -2.29
CA LEU A 221 1.98 -18.73 -1.18
C LEU A 221 0.60 -18.18 -0.77
N THR A 222 -0.24 -17.85 -1.75
CA THR A 222 -1.56 -17.29 -1.51
C THR A 222 -2.62 -18.36 -1.19
N GLU A 223 -2.35 -19.63 -1.52
CA GLU A 223 -3.27 -20.79 -1.44
C GLU A 223 -4.58 -20.57 -2.21
N ILE A 224 -4.58 -19.64 -3.18
CA ILE A 224 -5.66 -19.33 -4.11
C ILE A 224 -5.13 -19.47 -5.54
N ILE A 225 -5.96 -19.99 -6.43
CA ILE A 225 -5.63 -20.10 -7.85
C ILE A 225 -5.40 -18.74 -8.49
N TYR A 226 -4.73 -18.70 -9.64
CA TYR A 226 -4.55 -17.47 -10.42
C TYR A 226 -5.89 -16.82 -10.80
N GLU A 227 -6.08 -15.57 -10.38
CA GLU A 227 -7.30 -14.79 -10.60
C GLU A 227 -6.99 -13.43 -11.26
N PRO A 228 -6.80 -13.37 -12.58
CA PRO A 228 -6.47 -12.12 -13.30
C PRO A 228 -7.58 -11.06 -13.26
N TRP A 229 -8.75 -11.40 -12.78
CA TRP A 229 -9.92 -10.50 -12.61
C TRP A 229 -9.97 -9.87 -11.20
N HIS A 230 -9.27 -10.46 -10.22
CA HIS A 230 -9.36 -10.04 -8.82
C HIS A 230 -8.28 -9.02 -8.48
N LEU A 231 -8.72 -7.77 -8.30
CA LEU A 231 -7.86 -6.65 -7.90
C LEU A 231 -7.96 -6.42 -6.39
N ARG A 232 -6.83 -6.07 -5.77
CA ARG A 232 -6.76 -5.62 -4.39
C ARG A 232 -6.13 -4.24 -4.32
N TYR A 233 -6.80 -3.29 -3.66
CA TYR A 233 -6.24 -1.98 -3.37
C TYR A 233 -5.29 -2.04 -2.16
N VAL A 234 -4.10 -1.48 -2.33
CA VAL A 234 -3.04 -1.38 -1.31
C VAL A 234 -2.42 0.02 -1.24
N GLY A 235 -2.85 0.95 -2.10
CA GLY A 235 -2.25 2.27 -2.28
C GLY A 235 -1.12 2.27 -3.32
N VAL A 236 -0.92 3.43 -3.97
CA VAL A 236 -0.04 3.54 -5.15
C VAL A 236 1.41 3.16 -4.84
N GLN A 237 2.01 3.72 -3.77
CA GLN A 237 3.41 3.44 -3.42
C GLN A 237 3.65 1.96 -3.16
N VAL A 238 2.74 1.31 -2.41
CA VAL A 238 2.84 -0.11 -2.10
C VAL A 238 2.65 -0.96 -3.34
N ALA A 239 1.64 -0.64 -4.17
CA ALA A 239 1.38 -1.38 -5.40
C ALA A 239 2.59 -1.33 -6.36
N GLN A 240 3.15 -0.15 -6.59
CA GLN A 240 4.32 0.03 -7.45
C GLN A 240 5.56 -0.70 -6.91
N TYR A 241 5.81 -0.62 -5.60
CA TYR A 241 6.89 -1.36 -4.96
C TYR A 241 6.72 -2.88 -5.13
N MET A 242 5.52 -3.41 -4.87
CA MET A 242 5.23 -4.83 -5.05
C MET A 242 5.42 -5.27 -6.51
N ARG A 243 5.04 -4.45 -7.49
CA ARG A 243 5.31 -4.70 -8.91
C ARG A 243 6.81 -4.80 -9.17
N ASP A 244 7.57 -3.79 -8.74
CA ASP A 244 8.99 -3.64 -9.05
C ASP A 244 9.84 -4.75 -8.39
N GLN A 245 9.39 -5.27 -7.25
CA GLN A 245 10.01 -6.37 -6.53
C GLN A 245 9.37 -7.75 -6.85
N ASN A 246 8.33 -7.80 -7.68
CA ASN A 246 7.55 -9.02 -7.99
C ASN A 246 7.04 -9.74 -6.73
N LEU A 247 6.44 -8.99 -5.80
CA LEU A 247 5.91 -9.53 -4.54
C LEU A 247 4.40 -9.77 -4.61
N CYS A 248 3.92 -10.83 -3.96
CA CYS A 248 2.53 -10.92 -3.54
C CYS A 248 2.32 -10.21 -2.19
N LEU A 249 1.07 -10.08 -1.74
CA LEU A 249 0.76 -9.36 -0.50
C LEU A 249 1.33 -10.09 0.74
N GLU A 250 1.42 -11.40 0.70
CA GLU A 250 2.04 -12.22 1.75
C GLU A 250 3.52 -11.88 1.92
N GLU A 251 4.29 -11.91 0.81
CA GLU A 251 5.74 -11.62 0.81
C GLU A 251 5.99 -10.17 1.23
N PHE A 252 5.23 -9.23 0.69
CA PHE A 252 5.31 -7.82 1.09
C PHE A 252 5.02 -7.63 2.58
N THR A 253 3.99 -8.32 3.12
CA THR A 253 3.62 -8.21 4.54
C THR A 253 4.75 -8.72 5.44
N GLU A 254 5.37 -9.84 5.09
CA GLU A 254 6.50 -10.40 5.84
C GLU A 254 7.71 -9.45 5.82
N GLU A 255 8.03 -8.92 4.63
CA GLU A 255 9.18 -8.02 4.43
C GLU A 255 9.03 -6.72 5.23
N TRP A 256 7.91 -5.99 5.07
CA TRP A 256 7.74 -4.72 5.77
C TRP A 256 7.60 -4.89 7.29
N GLN A 257 6.98 -5.98 7.76
CA GLN A 257 6.89 -6.25 9.20
C GLN A 257 8.27 -6.51 9.81
N ALA A 258 9.16 -7.20 9.10
CA ALA A 258 10.55 -7.38 9.52
C ALA A 258 11.29 -6.04 9.59
N ALA A 259 11.16 -5.19 8.56
CA ALA A 259 11.78 -3.86 8.53
C ALA A 259 11.28 -2.96 9.68
N VAL A 260 9.97 -2.96 9.96
CA VAL A 260 9.39 -2.22 11.09
C VAL A 260 9.93 -2.73 12.42
N ALA A 261 9.98 -4.05 12.61
CA ALA A 261 10.48 -4.66 13.86
C ALA A 261 11.97 -4.33 14.10
N GLU A 262 12.79 -4.37 13.05
CA GLU A 262 14.20 -3.99 13.12
C GLU A 262 14.36 -2.51 13.50
N TYR A 263 13.65 -1.62 12.83
CA TYR A 263 13.67 -0.18 13.14
C TYR A 263 13.24 0.11 14.57
N GLU A 264 12.12 -0.48 15.03
CA GLU A 264 11.60 -0.28 16.38
C GLU A 264 12.52 -0.86 17.48
N SER A 265 13.28 -1.90 17.18
CA SER A 265 14.22 -2.48 18.14
C SER A 265 15.44 -1.58 18.40
N GLY A 266 15.73 -0.62 17.51
CA GLY A 266 16.78 0.37 17.64
C GLY A 266 16.32 1.68 18.30
N LEU A 267 15.01 1.87 18.54
CA LEU A 267 14.44 3.03 19.24
C LEU A 267 14.52 2.85 20.77
#